data_68fa4f6df0f7b3546c411ee5a6c46329
#
_entry.id   68fa4f6df0f7b3546c411ee5a6c46329
#
_cell.length_a   1.000
_cell.length_b   1.000
_cell.length_c   1.000
_cell.angle_alpha   90.00
_cell.angle_beta   90.00
_cell.angle_gamma   90.00
#
_symmetry.space_group_name_H-M   'P 1'
#
loop_
_entity.id
_entity.type
_entity.pdbx_description
1 polymer ?
#
loop_
_entity_poly.entity_id
_entity_poly.type
_entity_poly.pdbx_seq_one_letter_code
_entity_poly.pdbx_strand_id
1 'polypeptide(L)'
;VLHNKAAGEIKAGNTFSSPKFFEEGSNDEVLKRFDFAVANPPFSLKNWTDGLKDYGRFSGYGDMPPEKNGDFAWLMHILKSLKSTGKAAVVLPHGVLFRGNAEATIRQSIVDKGYIKGIIGLPANLFFGTGIPACIIIIDKSDADERKGIFMIDASHDFVKDGNKNRLRERDIYKIVTTFNQQITTNPKYARFVPNDEIKIKNNYNLNITRYIDCTVPEDLQDIDAHLNGGIPAVDVDSMEKYWTLFPNLKNKLFSVMREGYYKLNIPTDEVRNAIYNDEEFSDYTERIDDAFDTWKNQVDEGLKNIDNG
;
A
#
# COMPACT_ATOMS: atom_id res chain seq x y z
N VAL A 1 11.62 6.66 24.18
CA VAL A 1 12.82 5.86 24.45
C VAL A 1 12.67 4.56 23.70
N LEU A 2 13.20 4.49 22.48
CA LEU A 2 13.16 3.29 21.68
C LEU A 2 14.30 2.35 22.17
N HIS A 3 13.91 1.15 22.62
CA HIS A 3 14.81 0.04 22.91
C HIS A 3 15.82 0.22 24.05
N ASN A 4 15.51 0.95 25.12
CA ASN A 4 16.38 1.11 26.30
C ASN A 4 17.85 1.48 25.99
N LYS A 5 18.17 1.93 24.79
CA LYS A 5 19.49 2.47 24.45
C LYS A 5 19.57 3.93 24.87
N ALA A 6 20.74 4.35 25.26
CA ALA A 6 21.04 5.76 25.54
C ALA A 6 20.42 6.62 24.45
N ALA A 7 19.65 7.63 24.85
CA ALA A 7 18.83 8.42 23.98
C ALA A 7 19.65 8.92 22.79
N GLY A 8 19.09 8.74 21.58
CA GLY A 8 19.58 9.47 20.43
C GLY A 8 19.52 10.96 20.68
N GLU A 9 20.26 11.71 19.92
CA GLU A 9 20.32 13.17 20.04
C GLU A 9 19.03 13.77 19.50
N ILE A 10 18.33 14.56 20.33
CA ILE A 10 17.10 15.29 19.98
C ILE A 10 17.41 16.77 20.02
N LYS A 11 17.20 17.47 18.90
CA LYS A 11 17.42 18.92 18.80
C LYS A 11 16.16 19.63 18.29
N ALA A 12 15.76 20.69 18.99
CA ALA A 12 14.68 21.56 18.56
C ALA A 12 15.19 22.59 17.53
N GLY A 13 14.42 22.82 16.47
CA GLY A 13 14.75 23.81 15.45
C GLY A 13 13.91 23.68 14.19
N ASN A 14 13.96 24.70 13.35
CA ASN A 14 13.40 24.62 12.01
C ASN A 14 14.40 23.94 11.08
N THR A 15 14.00 22.84 10.46
CA THR A 15 14.86 22.04 9.59
C THR A 15 15.38 22.80 8.37
N PHE A 16 14.62 23.75 7.84
CA PHE A 16 15.01 24.49 6.65
C PHE A 16 15.89 25.72 6.95
N SER A 17 15.54 26.48 7.97
CA SER A 17 16.26 27.73 8.29
C SER A 17 17.36 27.53 9.35
N SER A 18 17.26 26.52 10.22
CA SER A 18 18.22 26.28 11.30
C SER A 18 18.40 24.78 11.57
N PRO A 19 18.90 24.01 10.58
CA PRO A 19 19.22 22.59 10.78
C PRO A 19 20.24 22.45 11.91
N LYS A 20 20.21 21.31 12.61
CA LYS A 20 20.99 21.08 13.84
C LYS A 20 21.94 19.90 13.76
N PHE A 21 21.91 19.14 12.67
CA PHE A 21 22.76 17.97 12.50
C PHE A 21 23.71 18.18 11.34
N PHE A 22 25.00 18.24 11.65
CA PHE A 22 26.08 18.46 10.68
C PHE A 22 27.14 17.37 10.83
N GLU A 23 27.92 17.16 9.77
CA GLU A 23 29.09 16.27 9.80
C GLU A 23 30.16 16.87 10.73
N GLU A 24 30.82 16.02 11.49
CA GLU A 24 31.91 16.43 12.39
C GLU A 24 33.03 17.12 11.62
N GLY A 25 33.52 18.24 12.13
CA GLY A 25 34.61 19.00 11.50
C GLY A 25 34.21 19.82 10.27
N SER A 26 32.91 19.87 9.90
CA SER A 26 32.44 20.66 8.75
C SER A 26 32.13 22.12 9.08
N ASN A 27 32.35 22.59 10.31
CA ASN A 27 31.99 23.93 10.76
C ASN A 27 30.53 24.32 10.44
N ASP A 28 29.60 23.35 10.59
CA ASP A 28 28.18 23.49 10.27
C ASP A 28 27.89 23.82 8.79
N GLU A 29 28.76 23.42 7.87
CA GLU A 29 28.58 23.61 6.43
C GLU A 29 27.99 22.41 5.72
N VAL A 30 28.19 21.18 6.25
CA VAL A 30 27.75 19.93 5.62
C VAL A 30 26.73 19.23 6.52
N LEU A 31 25.53 19.01 5.99
CA LEU A 31 24.48 18.29 6.69
C LEU A 31 24.90 16.83 6.95
N LYS A 32 24.66 16.37 8.17
CA LYS A 32 24.94 14.97 8.58
C LYS A 32 24.14 13.99 7.75
N ARG A 33 24.81 12.89 7.37
CA ARG A 33 24.20 11.82 6.58
C ARG A 33 24.00 10.56 7.43
N PHE A 34 22.88 9.91 7.18
CA PHE A 34 22.39 8.77 7.95
C PHE A 34 22.21 7.55 7.05
N ASP A 35 22.28 6.36 7.64
CA ASP A 35 21.98 5.10 6.96
C ASP A 35 20.47 4.94 6.75
N PHE A 36 19.69 5.41 7.71
CA PHE A 36 18.22 5.31 7.67
C PHE A 36 17.58 6.64 8.06
N ALA A 37 16.48 6.97 7.38
CA ALA A 37 15.62 8.08 7.74
C ALA A 37 14.14 7.67 7.67
N VAL A 38 13.37 8.04 8.69
CA VAL A 38 11.91 7.84 8.73
C VAL A 38 11.27 9.19 9.04
N ALA A 39 10.31 9.62 8.25
CA ALA A 39 9.70 10.92 8.45
C ALA A 39 8.21 10.92 8.09
N ASN A 40 7.45 11.68 8.89
CA ASN A 40 6.09 12.11 8.60
C ASN A 40 6.06 13.63 8.71
N PRO A 41 6.53 14.35 7.68
CA PRO A 41 6.59 15.80 7.70
C PRO A 41 5.20 16.44 7.62
N PRO A 42 5.04 17.71 8.01
CA PRO A 42 3.78 18.43 7.82
C PRO A 42 3.43 18.53 6.33
N PHE A 43 2.19 18.14 5.98
CA PHE A 43 1.72 18.14 4.60
C PHE A 43 1.52 19.56 4.07
N SER A 44 1.95 19.78 2.84
CA SER A 44 1.74 21.04 2.09
C SER A 44 2.17 22.28 2.87
N LEU A 45 3.31 22.21 3.56
CA LEU A 45 3.87 23.31 4.33
C LEU A 45 4.08 24.53 3.42
N LYS A 46 3.47 25.66 3.78
CA LYS A 46 3.65 26.94 3.10
C LYS A 46 4.82 27.71 3.71
N ASN A 47 5.37 28.64 2.94
CA ASN A 47 6.46 29.54 3.38
C ASN A 47 7.66 28.79 3.98
N TRP A 48 7.90 27.58 3.50
CA TRP A 48 9.03 26.74 3.95
C TRP A 48 10.39 27.35 3.59
N THR A 49 10.41 28.32 2.65
CA THR A 49 11.59 29.06 2.20
C THR A 49 12.00 30.17 3.18
N ASP A 50 11.19 30.51 4.18
CA ASP A 50 11.50 31.58 5.11
C ASP A 50 12.79 31.29 5.90
N GLY A 51 13.81 32.12 5.67
CA GLY A 51 15.14 31.94 6.26
C GLY A 51 15.88 30.70 5.78
N LEU A 52 15.51 30.16 4.64
CA LEU A 52 16.10 28.94 4.07
C LEU A 52 17.63 29.03 3.98
N LYS A 53 18.31 27.99 4.47
CA LYS A 53 19.71 27.71 4.24
C LYS A 53 19.83 26.47 3.37
N ASP A 54 20.30 26.61 2.16
CA ASP A 54 20.21 25.57 1.13
C ASP A 54 21.06 24.33 1.45
N TYR A 55 22.30 24.46 1.83
CA TYR A 55 23.26 23.35 2.04
C TYR A 55 23.30 22.33 0.87
N GLY A 56 22.99 22.78 -0.35
CA GLY A 56 22.95 21.94 -1.54
C GLY A 56 21.84 20.87 -1.54
N ARG A 57 20.75 21.10 -0.76
CA ARG A 57 19.62 20.16 -0.66
C ARG A 57 18.84 20.02 -1.96
N PHE A 58 18.75 21.11 -2.72
CA PHE A 58 17.91 21.21 -3.91
C PHE A 58 18.67 21.07 -5.22
N SER A 59 20.01 20.93 -5.14
CA SER A 59 20.85 20.81 -6.31
C SER A 59 20.69 19.46 -7.02
N GLY A 60 20.63 19.49 -8.37
CA GLY A 60 20.63 18.28 -9.19
C GLY A 60 19.28 17.60 -9.37
N TYR A 61 18.18 18.33 -9.12
CA TYR A 61 16.81 17.83 -9.33
C TYR A 61 16.02 18.61 -10.39
N GLY A 62 16.68 19.55 -11.06
CA GLY A 62 16.13 20.30 -12.19
C GLY A 62 15.36 21.54 -11.79
N ASP A 63 14.63 21.52 -10.70
CA ASP A 63 13.79 22.64 -10.27
C ASP A 63 13.77 22.79 -8.75
N MET A 64 13.22 23.91 -8.26
CA MET A 64 13.03 24.21 -6.86
C MET A 64 11.59 23.87 -6.46
N PRO A 65 11.33 23.23 -5.30
CA PRO A 65 9.96 22.98 -4.86
C PRO A 65 9.18 24.28 -4.69
N PRO A 66 7.85 24.29 -5.00
CA PRO A 66 7.04 25.50 -4.87
C PRO A 66 7.00 26.01 -3.43
N GLU A 67 7.14 27.32 -3.23
CA GLU A 67 7.10 27.96 -1.90
C GLU A 67 5.82 27.65 -1.13
N LYS A 68 4.70 27.58 -1.83
CA LYS A 68 3.39 27.28 -1.26
C LYS A 68 3.16 25.81 -0.93
N ASN A 69 4.13 24.95 -1.23
CA ASN A 69 4.02 23.49 -1.02
C ASN A 69 5.39 22.86 -0.81
N GLY A 70 5.73 22.58 0.44
CA GLY A 70 7.03 22.06 0.86
C GLY A 70 7.15 20.51 0.81
N ASP A 71 6.21 19.79 0.25
CA ASP A 71 6.25 18.32 0.27
C ASP A 71 7.55 17.76 -0.35
N PHE A 72 7.92 18.25 -1.53
CA PHE A 72 9.19 17.88 -2.15
C PHE A 72 10.42 18.48 -1.45
N ALA A 73 10.28 19.63 -0.78
CA ALA A 73 11.40 20.18 -0.01
C ALA A 73 11.79 19.22 1.14
N TRP A 74 10.81 18.62 1.81
CA TRP A 74 11.06 17.61 2.81
C TRP A 74 11.72 16.36 2.22
N LEU A 75 11.22 15.86 1.10
CA LEU A 75 11.79 14.68 0.44
C LEU A 75 13.25 14.93 0.02
N MET A 76 13.53 16.08 -0.58
CA MET A 76 14.88 16.46 -1.02
C MET A 76 15.84 16.66 0.16
N HIS A 77 15.36 17.24 1.28
CA HIS A 77 16.14 17.32 2.51
C HIS A 77 16.51 15.93 3.02
N ILE A 78 15.56 14.99 3.05
CA ILE A 78 15.81 13.61 3.47
C ILE A 78 16.81 12.94 2.52
N LEU A 79 16.63 13.10 1.20
CA LEU A 79 17.56 12.56 0.21
C LEU A 79 18.99 13.10 0.40
N LYS A 80 19.15 14.37 0.74
CA LYS A 80 20.47 14.98 1.05
C LYS A 80 21.07 14.43 2.33
N SER A 81 20.23 14.11 3.31
CA SER A 81 20.63 13.59 4.61
C SER A 81 20.82 12.05 4.62
N LEU A 82 20.74 11.40 3.48
CA LEU A 82 21.07 9.98 3.33
C LEU A 82 22.48 9.78 2.79
N LYS A 83 23.16 8.76 3.31
CA LYS A 83 24.40 8.23 2.71
C LYS A 83 24.15 7.69 1.30
N SER A 84 25.21 7.37 0.57
CA SER A 84 25.11 6.80 -0.79
C SER A 84 24.37 5.47 -0.87
N THR A 85 24.32 4.70 0.21
CA THR A 85 23.56 3.45 0.36
C THR A 85 22.37 3.58 1.31
N GLY A 86 22.04 4.83 1.68
CA GLY A 86 21.02 5.13 2.68
C GLY A 86 19.60 4.82 2.20
N LYS A 87 18.72 4.52 3.16
CA LYS A 87 17.31 4.17 2.93
C LYS A 87 16.40 5.08 3.72
N ALA A 88 15.20 5.36 3.16
CA ALA A 88 14.20 6.11 3.89
C ALA A 88 12.77 5.64 3.62
N ALA A 89 11.89 5.92 4.58
CA ALA A 89 10.45 5.85 4.42
C ALA A 89 9.84 7.21 4.78
N VAL A 90 9.14 7.82 3.84
CA VAL A 90 8.62 9.19 3.99
C VAL A 90 7.13 9.19 3.69
N VAL A 91 6.33 9.63 4.66
CA VAL A 91 4.88 9.80 4.49
C VAL A 91 4.63 11.16 3.84
N LEU A 92 3.95 11.17 2.70
CA LEU A 92 3.64 12.38 1.94
C LEU A 92 2.20 12.34 1.43
N PRO A 93 1.57 13.49 1.14
CA PRO A 93 0.24 13.49 0.53
C PRO A 93 0.29 12.91 -0.89
N HIS A 94 -0.75 12.21 -1.29
CA HIS A 94 -0.86 11.55 -2.61
C HIS A 94 -0.53 12.46 -3.79
N GLY A 95 -0.78 13.77 -3.65
CA GLY A 95 -0.49 14.77 -4.68
C GLY A 95 0.95 14.76 -5.20
N VAL A 96 1.94 14.39 -4.39
CA VAL A 96 3.35 14.33 -4.81
C VAL A 96 3.56 13.35 -5.98
N LEU A 97 2.66 12.39 -6.13
CA LEU A 97 2.76 11.36 -7.17
C LEU A 97 2.40 11.88 -8.57
N PHE A 98 1.64 12.98 -8.66
CA PHE A 98 1.11 13.42 -9.97
C PHE A 98 1.04 14.93 -10.20
N ARG A 99 1.29 15.79 -9.19
CA ARG A 99 1.28 17.24 -9.42
C ARG A 99 2.28 17.63 -10.50
N GLY A 100 1.92 18.65 -11.29
CA GLY A 100 2.67 19.14 -12.44
C GLY A 100 3.73 20.20 -12.09
N ASN A 101 4.21 20.92 -13.10
CA ASN A 101 5.19 22.01 -13.02
C ASN A 101 6.50 21.56 -12.31
N ALA A 102 7.06 22.39 -11.45
CA ALA A 102 8.32 22.13 -10.74
C ALA A 102 8.32 20.76 -10.03
N GLU A 103 7.21 20.36 -9.43
CA GLU A 103 7.10 19.05 -8.76
C GLU A 103 7.20 17.88 -9.75
N ALA A 104 6.74 18.04 -10.99
CA ALA A 104 6.92 17.03 -12.04
C ALA A 104 8.39 16.86 -12.43
N THR A 105 9.12 17.98 -12.61
CA THR A 105 10.56 17.98 -12.93
C THR A 105 11.36 17.30 -11.82
N ILE A 106 11.09 17.64 -10.57
CA ILE A 106 11.77 17.05 -9.41
C ILE A 106 11.47 15.56 -9.34
N ARG A 107 10.20 15.16 -9.48
CA ARG A 107 9.76 13.76 -9.47
C ARG A 107 10.45 12.96 -10.56
N GLN A 108 10.48 13.48 -11.78
CA GLN A 108 11.21 12.87 -12.89
C GLN A 108 12.67 12.63 -12.53
N SER A 109 13.37 13.64 -12.01
CA SER A 109 14.76 13.52 -11.61
C SER A 109 14.98 12.44 -10.54
N ILE A 110 14.10 12.35 -9.54
CA ILE A 110 14.22 11.33 -8.48
C ILE A 110 13.99 9.92 -9.05
N VAL A 111 13.03 9.75 -9.97
CA VAL A 111 12.77 8.49 -10.67
C VAL A 111 13.96 8.10 -11.55
N ASP A 112 14.53 9.05 -12.30
CA ASP A 112 15.67 8.80 -13.19
C ASP A 112 16.94 8.40 -12.43
N LYS A 113 17.12 8.93 -11.22
CA LYS A 113 18.18 8.52 -10.29
C LYS A 113 17.94 7.14 -9.66
N GLY A 114 16.80 6.49 -9.92
CA GLY A 114 16.47 5.19 -9.38
C GLY A 114 16.28 5.15 -7.85
N TYR A 115 16.08 6.28 -7.18
CA TYR A 115 16.03 6.34 -5.72
C TYR A 115 14.76 5.76 -5.11
N ILE A 116 13.65 5.77 -5.86
CA ILE A 116 12.36 5.22 -5.37
C ILE A 116 12.35 3.71 -5.56
N LYS A 117 12.37 2.97 -4.46
CA LYS A 117 12.23 1.51 -4.45
C LYS A 117 10.78 1.07 -4.46
N GLY A 118 9.93 1.82 -3.78
CA GLY A 118 8.50 1.52 -3.75
C GLY A 118 7.62 2.66 -3.30
N ILE A 119 6.33 2.51 -3.57
CA ILE A 119 5.28 3.44 -3.19
C ILE A 119 4.13 2.65 -2.61
N ILE A 120 3.65 3.07 -1.43
CA ILE A 120 2.54 2.43 -0.73
C ILE A 120 1.43 3.47 -0.57
N GLY A 121 0.29 3.26 -1.22
CA GLY A 121 -0.90 4.08 -1.05
C GLY A 121 -1.62 3.73 0.24
N LEU A 122 -1.97 4.75 1.02
CA LEU A 122 -2.62 4.62 2.31
C LEU A 122 -4.08 5.08 2.24
N PRO A 123 -4.94 4.61 3.14
CA PRO A 123 -6.33 5.07 3.24
C PRO A 123 -6.44 6.58 3.46
N ALA A 124 -7.48 7.18 2.87
CA ALA A 124 -7.88 8.54 3.24
C ALA A 124 -8.28 8.62 4.72
N ASN A 125 -8.32 9.82 5.29
CA ASN A 125 -8.71 10.05 6.68
C ASN A 125 -7.89 9.27 7.74
N LEU A 126 -6.66 8.88 7.43
CA LEU A 126 -5.78 8.17 8.35
C LEU A 126 -5.09 9.11 9.35
N PHE A 127 -4.71 10.31 8.91
CA PHE A 127 -3.93 11.26 9.70
C PHE A 127 -4.81 12.33 10.34
N PHE A 128 -4.40 12.81 11.53
CA PHE A 128 -5.07 13.91 12.20
C PHE A 128 -4.94 15.21 11.40
N GLY A 129 -5.97 16.05 11.45
CA GLY A 129 -5.99 17.36 10.79
C GLY A 129 -6.21 17.34 9.28
N THR A 130 -6.29 16.17 8.64
CA THR A 130 -6.55 16.08 7.19
C THR A 130 -7.39 14.87 6.83
N GLY A 131 -8.18 15.02 5.74
CA GLY A 131 -8.88 13.89 5.10
C GLY A 131 -8.16 13.39 3.85
N ILE A 132 -7.04 14.00 3.48
CA ILE A 132 -6.33 13.72 2.22
C ILE A 132 -5.68 12.33 2.29
N PRO A 133 -5.78 11.50 1.24
CA PRO A 133 -5.03 10.26 1.18
C PRO A 133 -3.53 10.55 1.12
N ALA A 134 -2.76 9.72 1.80
CA ALA A 134 -1.31 9.80 1.84
C ALA A 134 -0.67 8.58 1.17
N CYS A 135 0.61 8.68 0.90
CA CYS A 135 1.43 7.55 0.48
C CYS A 135 2.73 7.50 1.29
N ILE A 136 3.33 6.33 1.35
CA ILE A 136 4.72 6.18 1.82
C ILE A 136 5.61 6.02 0.61
N ILE A 137 6.59 6.90 0.47
CA ILE A 137 7.66 6.76 -0.53
C ILE A 137 8.83 6.06 0.15
N ILE A 138 9.19 4.90 -0.37
CA ILE A 138 10.33 4.13 0.09
C ILE A 138 11.51 4.45 -0.81
N ILE A 139 12.52 5.05 -0.21
CA ILE A 139 13.80 5.38 -0.84
C ILE A 139 14.83 4.30 -0.48
N ASP A 140 15.58 3.87 -1.48
CA ASP A 140 16.75 3.02 -1.32
C ASP A 140 17.79 3.45 -2.35
N LYS A 141 18.89 4.03 -1.88
CA LYS A 141 19.96 4.49 -2.77
C LYS A 141 20.94 3.38 -3.16
N SER A 142 20.87 2.22 -2.43
CA SER A 142 21.65 1.05 -2.82
C SER A 142 21.17 0.58 -4.20
N ASP A 143 22.09 0.24 -5.06
CA ASP A 143 21.81 -0.30 -6.40
C ASP A 143 20.80 0.54 -7.22
N ALA A 144 20.77 1.85 -6.99
CA ALA A 144 19.80 2.75 -7.61
C ALA A 144 19.94 2.78 -9.14
N ASP A 145 21.16 2.73 -9.65
CA ASP A 145 21.46 2.76 -11.10
C ASP A 145 21.00 1.48 -11.81
N GLU A 146 20.87 0.37 -11.08
CA GLU A 146 20.44 -0.93 -11.60
C GLU A 146 18.93 -1.15 -11.47
N ARG A 147 18.21 -0.25 -10.80
CA ARG A 147 16.78 -0.40 -10.51
C ARG A 147 15.93 -0.36 -11.77
N LYS A 148 15.20 -1.41 -12.03
CA LYS A 148 14.40 -1.61 -13.25
C LYS A 148 12.96 -1.09 -13.16
N GLY A 149 12.52 -0.68 -11.98
CA GLY A 149 11.15 -0.21 -11.76
C GLY A 149 10.86 0.10 -10.30
N ILE A 150 9.60 0.37 -10.01
CA ILE A 150 9.09 0.71 -8.68
C ILE A 150 8.06 -0.32 -8.26
N PHE A 151 8.17 -0.86 -7.04
CA PHE A 151 7.14 -1.73 -6.48
C PHE A 151 6.03 -0.89 -5.85
N MET A 152 4.81 -1.03 -6.34
CA MET A 152 3.65 -0.25 -5.88
C MET A 152 2.67 -1.14 -5.13
N ILE A 153 2.13 -0.62 -4.03
CA ILE A 153 1.08 -1.26 -3.21
C ILE A 153 -0.07 -0.26 -3.07
N ASP A 154 -1.28 -0.72 -3.33
CA ASP A 154 -2.51 0.02 -3.00
C ASP A 154 -3.16 -0.58 -1.75
N ALA A 155 -2.88 0.01 -0.60
CA ALA A 155 -3.50 -0.33 0.68
C ALA A 155 -4.64 0.63 1.06
N SER A 156 -5.14 1.42 0.11
CA SER A 156 -6.15 2.46 0.36
C SER A 156 -7.48 1.90 0.89
N HIS A 157 -7.76 0.61 0.67
CA HIS A 157 -8.97 -0.07 1.12
C HIS A 157 -8.76 -0.93 2.38
N ASP A 158 -7.52 -1.09 2.85
CA ASP A 158 -7.19 -1.90 4.02
C ASP A 158 -7.25 -1.05 5.30
N PHE A 159 -8.44 -0.91 5.89
CA PHE A 159 -8.63 -0.15 7.14
C PHE A 159 -9.88 -0.58 7.90
N VAL A 160 -10.01 -0.06 9.11
CA VAL A 160 -11.25 -0.10 9.89
C VAL A 160 -11.64 1.34 10.24
N LYS A 161 -12.94 1.60 10.32
CA LYS A 161 -13.46 2.86 10.84
C LYS A 161 -13.17 2.96 12.33
N ASP A 162 -12.65 4.12 12.75
CA ASP A 162 -12.39 4.48 14.14
C ASP A 162 -12.93 5.90 14.38
N GLY A 163 -14.21 5.98 14.71
CA GLY A 163 -14.94 7.24 14.74
C GLY A 163 -14.94 7.93 13.35
N ASN A 164 -14.48 9.18 13.31
CA ASN A 164 -14.38 9.97 12.08
C ASN A 164 -13.08 9.72 11.30
N LYS A 165 -12.24 8.79 11.76
CA LYS A 165 -10.97 8.46 11.14
C LYS A 165 -10.95 7.02 10.64
N ASN A 166 -10.00 6.73 9.80
CA ASN A 166 -9.64 5.39 9.41
C ASN A 166 -8.40 4.96 10.21
N ARG A 167 -8.28 3.69 10.52
CA ARG A 167 -7.14 3.13 11.25
C ARG A 167 -6.68 1.84 10.57
N LEU A 168 -5.37 1.71 10.39
CA LEU A 168 -4.77 0.44 10.00
C LEU A 168 -4.76 -0.52 11.20
N ARG A 169 -5.17 -1.77 10.97
CA ARG A 169 -5.04 -2.84 11.94
C ARG A 169 -3.66 -3.48 11.84
N GLU A 170 -3.24 -4.21 12.83
CA GLU A 170 -1.98 -4.95 12.80
C GLU A 170 -1.87 -5.86 11.56
N ARG A 171 -2.95 -6.54 11.20
CA ARG A 171 -3.00 -7.38 9.99
C ARG A 171 -2.81 -6.59 8.69
N ASP A 172 -3.30 -5.33 8.63
CA ASP A 172 -3.15 -4.47 7.47
C ASP A 172 -1.69 -4.01 7.33
N ILE A 173 -1.07 -3.65 8.44
CA ILE A 173 0.35 -3.31 8.52
C ILE A 173 1.21 -4.52 8.14
N TYR A 174 0.91 -5.70 8.71
CA TYR A 174 1.60 -6.94 8.38
C TYR A 174 1.52 -7.28 6.89
N LYS A 175 0.34 -7.17 6.30
CA LYS A 175 0.11 -7.40 4.87
C LYS A 175 0.97 -6.46 4.01
N ILE A 176 0.97 -5.15 4.32
CA ILE A 176 1.80 -4.15 3.63
C ILE A 176 3.28 -4.52 3.72
N VAL A 177 3.78 -4.76 4.93
CA VAL A 177 5.20 -5.04 5.19
C VAL A 177 5.64 -6.34 4.51
N THR A 178 4.86 -7.40 4.64
CA THR A 178 5.17 -8.70 4.04
C THR A 178 5.17 -8.61 2.51
N THR A 179 4.14 -8.00 1.91
CA THR A 179 4.05 -7.80 0.46
C THR A 179 5.23 -6.98 -0.06
N PHE A 180 5.58 -5.90 0.64
CA PHE A 180 6.71 -5.06 0.25
C PHE A 180 8.05 -5.79 0.35
N ASN A 181 8.27 -6.56 1.40
CA ASN A 181 9.53 -7.28 1.61
C ASN A 181 9.71 -8.43 0.59
N GLN A 182 8.64 -9.11 0.25
CA GLN A 182 8.67 -10.19 -0.73
C GLN A 182 8.76 -9.67 -2.17
N GLN A 183 8.19 -8.51 -2.47
CA GLN A 183 8.08 -7.93 -3.80
C GLN A 183 7.48 -8.89 -4.85
N ILE A 184 6.58 -9.76 -4.42
CA ILE A 184 5.88 -10.73 -5.28
C ILE A 184 4.46 -10.22 -5.53
N THR A 185 4.09 -10.14 -6.80
CA THR A 185 2.71 -9.80 -7.21
C THR A 185 1.82 -11.04 -7.12
N THR A 186 1.28 -11.33 -5.95
CA THR A 186 0.28 -12.40 -5.77
C THR A 186 -1.13 -11.95 -6.12
N ASN A 187 -1.42 -10.67 -5.92
CA ASN A 187 -2.68 -10.03 -6.28
C ASN A 187 -2.39 -8.73 -7.04
N PRO A 188 -2.58 -8.69 -8.37
CA PRO A 188 -2.31 -7.51 -9.19
C PRO A 188 -3.25 -6.33 -8.89
N LYS A 189 -4.39 -6.56 -8.23
CA LYS A 189 -5.29 -5.51 -7.72
C LYS A 189 -4.83 -4.89 -6.40
N TYR A 190 -3.75 -5.42 -5.79
CA TYR A 190 -3.21 -4.93 -4.53
C TYR A 190 -1.78 -4.45 -4.66
N ALA A 191 -0.93 -5.19 -5.35
CA ALA A 191 0.49 -4.85 -5.49
C ALA A 191 1.01 -5.23 -6.86
N ARG A 192 1.94 -4.41 -7.39
CA ARG A 192 2.52 -4.63 -8.70
C ARG A 192 3.93 -4.04 -8.77
N PHE A 193 4.86 -4.78 -9.41
CA PHE A 193 6.10 -4.21 -9.89
C PHE A 193 5.85 -3.47 -11.19
N VAL A 194 6.17 -2.17 -11.23
CA VAL A 194 5.97 -1.30 -12.39
C VAL A 194 7.32 -1.00 -13.03
N PRO A 195 7.56 -1.46 -14.27
CA PRO A 195 8.82 -1.22 -14.97
C PRO A 195 9.05 0.26 -15.29
N ASN A 196 10.32 0.66 -15.34
CA ASN A 196 10.71 2.04 -15.67
C ASN A 196 10.12 2.54 -16.98
N ASP A 197 10.04 1.72 -18.03
CA ASP A 197 9.50 2.12 -19.33
C ASP A 197 8.01 2.47 -19.24
N GLU A 198 7.25 1.75 -18.42
CA GLU A 198 5.84 2.06 -18.19
C GLU A 198 5.68 3.38 -17.46
N ILE A 199 6.54 3.66 -16.47
CA ILE A 199 6.53 4.92 -15.72
C ILE A 199 6.94 6.10 -16.62
N LYS A 200 8.05 5.96 -17.32
CA LYS A 200 8.71 7.04 -18.07
C LYS A 200 7.99 7.33 -19.38
N ILE A 201 7.76 6.29 -20.19
CA ILE A 201 7.27 6.44 -21.56
C ILE A 201 5.74 6.51 -21.60
N LYS A 202 5.06 5.53 -20.98
CA LYS A 202 3.59 5.45 -21.07
C LYS A 202 2.88 6.45 -20.16
N ASN A 203 3.44 6.74 -18.98
CA ASN A 203 2.81 7.57 -17.98
C ASN A 203 3.51 8.91 -17.69
N ASN A 204 4.54 9.27 -18.45
CA ASN A 204 5.25 10.54 -18.32
C ASN A 204 5.59 10.89 -16.86
N TYR A 205 6.20 9.93 -16.14
CA TYR A 205 6.59 10.04 -14.73
C TYR A 205 5.44 10.33 -13.75
N ASN A 206 4.21 10.14 -14.16
CA ASN A 206 3.07 10.17 -13.24
C ASN A 206 3.05 8.87 -12.43
N LEU A 207 3.19 8.99 -11.12
CA LEU A 207 3.26 7.86 -10.18
C LEU A 207 1.93 7.58 -9.47
N ASN A 208 0.81 8.15 -9.94
CA ASN A 208 -0.48 7.89 -9.34
C ASN A 208 -0.80 6.38 -9.41
N ILE A 209 -0.95 5.76 -8.24
CA ILE A 209 -1.06 4.30 -8.09
C ILE A 209 -2.22 3.72 -8.90
N THR A 210 -3.34 4.43 -9.00
CA THR A 210 -4.54 3.99 -9.75
C THR A 210 -4.30 3.85 -11.25
N ARG A 211 -3.20 4.39 -11.79
CA ARG A 211 -2.80 4.15 -13.19
C ARG A 211 -2.15 2.79 -13.41
N TYR A 212 -1.66 2.17 -12.35
CA TYR A 212 -0.89 0.93 -12.40
C TYR A 212 -1.59 -0.24 -11.73
N ILE A 213 -2.41 0.06 -10.73
CA ILE A 213 -3.18 -0.93 -9.97
C ILE A 213 -4.65 -0.53 -10.09
N ASP A 214 -5.41 -1.36 -10.79
CA ASP A 214 -6.85 -1.19 -10.94
C ASP A 214 -7.57 -2.00 -9.86
N CYS A 215 -8.03 -1.29 -8.83
CA CYS A 215 -8.80 -1.88 -7.73
C CYS A 215 -10.31 -1.88 -8.03
N THR A 216 -10.75 -1.45 -9.22
CA THR A 216 -12.18 -1.44 -9.55
C THR A 216 -12.73 -2.85 -9.51
N VAL A 217 -13.83 -3.01 -8.81
CA VAL A 217 -14.66 -4.21 -8.93
C VAL A 217 -15.32 -4.08 -10.30
N PRO A 218 -15.21 -5.08 -11.21
CA PRO A 218 -15.96 -5.04 -12.44
C PRO A 218 -17.43 -4.74 -12.15
N GLU A 219 -18.01 -3.80 -12.87
CA GLU A 219 -19.45 -3.58 -12.78
C GLU A 219 -20.14 -4.91 -13.12
N ASP A 220 -21.09 -5.28 -12.27
CA ASP A 220 -21.94 -6.43 -12.53
C ASP A 220 -22.84 -6.08 -13.71
N LEU A 221 -22.48 -6.62 -14.89
CA LEU A 221 -23.25 -6.41 -16.10
C LEU A 221 -24.59 -7.11 -15.94
N GLN A 222 -25.63 -6.33 -15.69
CA GLN A 222 -26.97 -6.87 -15.53
C GLN A 222 -27.45 -7.52 -16.83
N ASP A 223 -27.80 -8.80 -16.75
CA ASP A 223 -28.37 -9.55 -17.85
C ASP A 223 -29.86 -9.18 -18.03
N ILE A 224 -30.12 -8.40 -19.08
CA ILE A 224 -31.49 -7.92 -19.40
C ILE A 224 -32.41 -9.11 -19.71
N ASP A 225 -31.90 -10.14 -20.38
CA ASP A 225 -32.70 -11.33 -20.71
C ASP A 225 -33.10 -12.14 -19.46
N ALA A 226 -32.20 -12.23 -18.49
CA ALA A 226 -32.52 -12.81 -17.17
C ALA A 226 -33.61 -12.01 -16.44
N HIS A 227 -33.57 -10.67 -16.53
CA HIS A 227 -34.60 -9.82 -15.93
C HIS A 227 -35.97 -9.98 -16.59
N LEU A 228 -36.03 -10.08 -17.92
CA LEU A 228 -37.27 -10.15 -18.67
C LEU A 228 -37.87 -11.55 -18.66
N ASN A 229 -37.06 -12.58 -18.82
CA ASN A 229 -37.51 -13.97 -19.06
C ASN A 229 -37.18 -14.90 -17.85
N GLY A 230 -36.60 -14.34 -16.80
CA GLY A 230 -36.21 -15.12 -15.61
C GLY A 230 -35.00 -15.98 -15.85
N GLY A 231 -34.51 -16.56 -14.75
CA GLY A 231 -33.30 -17.38 -14.73
C GLY A 231 -32.09 -16.65 -14.17
N ILE A 232 -31.06 -17.42 -13.81
CA ILE A 232 -29.78 -16.94 -13.35
C ILE A 232 -28.78 -17.25 -14.47
N PRO A 233 -28.01 -16.26 -14.99
CA PRO A 233 -27.04 -16.51 -16.05
C PRO A 233 -26.07 -17.63 -15.66
N ALA A 234 -25.84 -18.56 -16.58
CA ALA A 234 -24.92 -19.67 -16.34
C ALA A 234 -23.51 -19.17 -16.03
N VAL A 235 -23.09 -18.06 -16.64
CA VAL A 235 -21.79 -17.41 -16.38
C VAL A 235 -21.63 -17.04 -14.91
N ASP A 236 -22.68 -16.56 -14.24
CA ASP A 236 -22.62 -16.14 -12.82
C ASP A 236 -22.47 -17.36 -11.92
N VAL A 237 -23.26 -18.41 -12.18
CA VAL A 237 -23.17 -19.66 -11.40
C VAL A 237 -21.83 -20.38 -11.65
N ASP A 238 -21.39 -20.44 -12.90
CA ASP A 238 -20.17 -21.14 -13.28
C ASP A 238 -18.90 -20.36 -12.85
N SER A 239 -18.96 -19.04 -12.73
CA SER A 239 -17.86 -18.22 -12.19
C SER A 239 -17.47 -18.58 -10.75
N MET A 240 -18.36 -19.25 -10.03
CA MET A 240 -18.11 -19.79 -8.69
C MET A 240 -17.41 -21.15 -8.68
N GLU A 241 -16.68 -21.50 -9.74
CA GLU A 241 -16.00 -22.79 -9.94
C GLU A 241 -15.17 -23.25 -8.72
N LYS A 242 -14.53 -22.31 -8.02
CA LYS A 242 -13.76 -22.61 -6.80
C LYS A 242 -14.61 -23.27 -5.71
N TYR A 243 -15.86 -22.83 -5.57
CA TYR A 243 -16.80 -23.44 -4.62
C TYR A 243 -17.35 -24.74 -5.13
N TRP A 244 -17.64 -24.84 -6.43
CA TRP A 244 -18.16 -26.08 -7.02
C TRP A 244 -17.12 -27.20 -7.06
N THR A 245 -15.83 -26.85 -7.06
CA THR A 245 -14.74 -27.84 -6.90
C THR A 245 -14.70 -28.42 -5.49
N LEU A 246 -15.02 -27.59 -4.48
CA LEU A 246 -15.07 -28.02 -3.07
C LEU A 246 -16.40 -28.73 -2.72
N PHE A 247 -17.49 -28.32 -3.35
CA PHE A 247 -18.86 -28.77 -3.08
C PHE A 247 -19.58 -29.17 -4.37
N PRO A 248 -19.14 -30.23 -5.04
CA PRO A 248 -19.64 -30.58 -6.38
C PRO A 248 -21.12 -30.99 -6.39
N ASN A 249 -21.62 -31.62 -5.32
CA ASN A 249 -23.01 -32.02 -5.22
C ASN A 249 -23.92 -30.85 -4.82
N LEU A 250 -23.41 -29.88 -4.07
CA LEU A 250 -24.18 -28.72 -3.63
C LEU A 250 -24.65 -27.89 -4.82
N LYS A 251 -23.83 -27.73 -5.87
CA LYS A 251 -24.25 -27.04 -7.09
C LYS A 251 -25.51 -27.66 -7.69
N ASN A 252 -25.55 -28.98 -7.80
CA ASN A 252 -26.68 -29.71 -8.40
C ASN A 252 -27.93 -29.71 -7.50
N LYS A 253 -27.73 -29.62 -6.19
CA LYS A 253 -28.85 -29.47 -5.22
C LYS A 253 -29.50 -28.08 -5.35
N LEU A 254 -28.67 -27.02 -5.53
CA LEU A 254 -29.14 -25.64 -5.59
C LEU A 254 -29.67 -25.24 -6.95
N PHE A 255 -29.06 -25.70 -8.04
CA PHE A 255 -29.34 -25.23 -9.39
C PHE A 255 -29.69 -26.34 -10.34
N SER A 256 -30.60 -26.05 -11.28
CA SER A 256 -30.85 -26.88 -12.46
C SER A 256 -30.98 -25.99 -13.70
N VAL A 257 -30.72 -26.56 -14.88
CA VAL A 257 -30.85 -25.84 -16.14
C VAL A 257 -32.31 -25.48 -16.38
N MET A 258 -32.57 -24.18 -16.60
CA MET A 258 -33.88 -23.67 -16.93
C MET A 258 -34.09 -23.57 -18.46
N ARG A 259 -33.11 -22.97 -19.13
CA ARG A 259 -33.01 -22.81 -20.59
C ARG A 259 -31.54 -22.67 -20.96
N GLU A 260 -31.23 -22.69 -22.25
CA GLU A 260 -29.88 -22.52 -22.72
C GLU A 260 -29.22 -21.26 -22.14
N GLY A 261 -28.08 -21.40 -21.46
CA GLY A 261 -27.35 -20.32 -20.82
C GLY A 261 -27.92 -19.83 -19.46
N TYR A 262 -28.99 -20.47 -18.93
CA TYR A 262 -29.61 -20.03 -17.69
C TYR A 262 -29.98 -21.18 -16.76
N TYR A 263 -29.68 -21.00 -15.47
CA TYR A 263 -30.09 -21.86 -14.38
C TYR A 263 -31.35 -21.32 -13.66
N LYS A 264 -31.99 -22.18 -12.92
CA LYS A 264 -32.99 -21.80 -11.89
C LYS A 264 -32.60 -22.41 -10.55
N LEU A 265 -33.01 -21.78 -9.47
CA LEU A 265 -32.96 -22.37 -8.16
C LEU A 265 -33.95 -23.53 -8.03
N ASN A 266 -33.51 -24.61 -7.40
CA ASN A 266 -34.34 -25.77 -7.08
C ASN A 266 -35.09 -25.60 -5.75
N ILE A 267 -34.74 -24.59 -4.98
CA ILE A 267 -35.28 -24.28 -3.65
C ILE A 267 -35.65 -22.80 -3.56
N PRO A 268 -36.53 -22.39 -2.64
CA PRO A 268 -36.85 -21.00 -2.38
C PRO A 268 -35.59 -20.18 -2.04
N THR A 269 -35.56 -18.92 -2.46
CA THR A 269 -34.41 -18.03 -2.27
C THR A 269 -34.06 -17.84 -0.79
N ASP A 270 -35.04 -17.77 0.08
CA ASP A 270 -34.88 -17.64 1.52
C ASP A 270 -34.33 -18.89 2.21
N GLU A 271 -34.44 -20.07 1.57
CA GLU A 271 -33.92 -21.33 2.04
C GLU A 271 -32.49 -21.63 1.60
N VAL A 272 -31.97 -20.91 0.61
CA VAL A 272 -30.63 -21.15 0.03
C VAL A 272 -29.55 -21.17 1.10
N ARG A 273 -29.58 -20.19 2.03
CA ARG A 273 -28.61 -20.13 3.12
C ARG A 273 -28.64 -21.38 3.99
N ASN A 274 -29.81 -21.79 4.39
CA ASN A 274 -29.99 -22.98 5.25
C ASN A 274 -29.58 -24.25 4.52
N ALA A 275 -29.87 -24.36 3.23
CA ALA A 275 -29.46 -25.50 2.42
C ALA A 275 -27.93 -25.63 2.31
N ILE A 276 -27.22 -24.49 2.21
CA ILE A 276 -25.75 -24.48 2.17
C ILE A 276 -25.18 -24.90 3.54
N TYR A 277 -25.63 -24.29 4.62
CA TYR A 277 -25.07 -24.55 5.95
C TYR A 277 -25.39 -25.94 6.50
N ASN A 278 -26.48 -26.57 6.04
CA ASN A 278 -26.85 -27.91 6.43
C ASN A 278 -26.44 -29.00 5.42
N ASP A 279 -25.69 -28.63 4.39
CA ASP A 279 -25.18 -29.58 3.43
C ASP A 279 -24.01 -30.41 4.01
N GLU A 280 -24.00 -31.70 3.74
CA GLU A 280 -22.96 -32.61 4.26
C GLU A 280 -21.56 -32.19 3.79
N GLU A 281 -21.39 -31.83 2.49
CA GLU A 281 -20.09 -31.41 1.97
C GLU A 281 -19.58 -30.14 2.66
N PHE A 282 -20.49 -29.21 2.98
CA PHE A 282 -20.15 -27.99 3.70
C PHE A 282 -19.80 -28.25 5.17
N SER A 283 -20.55 -29.14 5.82
CA SER A 283 -20.31 -29.54 7.21
C SER A 283 -18.96 -30.24 7.36
N ASP A 284 -18.67 -31.22 6.50
CA ASP A 284 -17.39 -31.93 6.47
C ASP A 284 -16.21 -30.99 6.22
N TYR A 285 -16.38 -30.00 5.33
CA TYR A 285 -15.35 -29.01 5.06
C TYR A 285 -15.09 -28.11 6.26
N THR A 286 -16.15 -27.67 6.94
CA THR A 286 -16.06 -26.83 8.14
C THR A 286 -15.35 -27.58 9.28
N GLU A 287 -15.71 -28.84 9.54
CA GLU A 287 -15.07 -29.66 10.55
C GLU A 287 -13.56 -29.85 10.27
N ARG A 288 -13.19 -30.08 9.03
CA ARG A 288 -11.76 -30.18 8.63
C ARG A 288 -11.00 -28.85 8.85
N ILE A 289 -11.64 -27.70 8.64
CA ILE A 289 -11.00 -26.39 8.91
C ILE A 289 -10.83 -26.19 10.42
N ASP A 290 -11.85 -26.53 11.21
CA ASP A 290 -11.81 -26.39 12.66
C ASP A 290 -10.72 -27.29 13.26
N ASP A 291 -10.62 -28.55 12.81
CA ASP A 291 -9.56 -29.47 13.21
C ASP A 291 -8.15 -28.95 12.84
N ALA A 292 -8.00 -28.41 11.62
CA ALA A 292 -6.73 -27.83 11.20
C ALA A 292 -6.36 -26.58 12.02
N PHE A 293 -7.34 -25.75 12.34
CA PHE A 293 -7.17 -24.58 13.19
C PHE A 293 -6.80 -24.96 14.63
N ASP A 294 -7.48 -25.95 15.21
CA ASP A 294 -7.18 -26.42 16.56
C ASP A 294 -5.79 -27.06 16.63
N THR A 295 -5.40 -27.81 15.61
CA THR A 295 -4.05 -28.37 15.50
C THR A 295 -3.00 -27.27 15.47
N TRP A 296 -3.17 -26.27 14.62
CA TRP A 296 -2.28 -25.11 14.53
C TRP A 296 -2.24 -24.33 15.86
N LYS A 297 -3.39 -24.07 16.46
CA LYS A 297 -3.50 -23.35 17.73
C LYS A 297 -2.73 -24.06 18.84
N ASN A 298 -2.88 -25.37 18.97
CA ASN A 298 -2.17 -26.16 19.97
C ASN A 298 -0.66 -26.10 19.78
N GLN A 299 -0.16 -26.16 18.52
CA GLN A 299 1.26 -26.04 18.21
C GLN A 299 1.80 -24.66 18.58
N VAL A 300 1.05 -23.59 18.30
CA VAL A 300 1.45 -22.21 18.61
C VAL A 300 1.43 -21.96 20.12
N ASP A 301 0.40 -22.44 20.82
CA ASP A 301 0.29 -22.31 22.27
C ASP A 301 1.45 -23.01 23.02
N GLU A 302 1.86 -24.19 22.55
CA GLU A 302 3.06 -24.88 23.11
C GLU A 302 4.35 -24.09 22.85
N GLY A 303 4.50 -23.51 21.66
CA GLY A 303 5.62 -22.66 21.31
C GLY A 303 5.69 -21.39 22.17
N LEU A 304 4.55 -20.72 22.39
CA LEU A 304 4.45 -19.51 23.21
C LEU A 304 4.72 -19.78 24.69
N LYS A 305 4.22 -20.88 25.26
CA LYS A 305 4.49 -21.28 26.66
C LYS A 305 5.96 -21.57 26.92
N ASN A 306 6.71 -22.00 25.90
CA ASN A 306 8.14 -22.28 26.01
C ASN A 306 9.00 -21.00 25.93
N ILE A 307 8.49 -19.89 25.44
CA ILE A 307 9.20 -18.59 25.36
C ILE A 307 9.23 -17.91 26.75
N ASP A 308 8.22 -18.13 27.59
CA ASP A 308 8.13 -17.51 28.93
C ASP A 308 9.04 -18.19 29.98
N ASN A 309 9.69 -19.31 29.67
CA ASN A 309 10.55 -20.09 30.55
C ASN A 309 12.05 -20.00 30.18
N GLY A 310 12.45 -19.02 29.36
CA GLY A 310 13.84 -18.81 28.92
C GLY A 310 14.48 -17.53 29.44
#